data_aedce3ebeac44fd811b09dcb17338317
#
_entry.id   aedce3ebeac44fd811b09dcb17338317
#
_cell.length_a   1.000
_cell.length_b   1.000
_cell.length_c   1.000
_cell.angle_alpha   90.00
_cell.angle_beta   90.00
_cell.angle_gamma   90.00
#
_symmetry.space_group_name_H-M   'P 1'
#
loop_
_entity.id
_entity.type
_entity.pdbx_description
1 polymer ?
#
loop_
_entity_poly.entity_id
_entity_poly.type
_entity_poly.pdbx_seq_one_letter_code
_entity_poly.pdbx_strand_id
1 'polypeptide(L)'
;MIVAQRKNIPDLLAIVKSHKKLLVLGCGTCVTVCLAGGVREVSIIASSLRMAAKLKGIPLEVEELTIERQCDNVFLEQAADAIKRNGAVLSLGCGAGVQALAERYTDKPVYAGLDTAFIGILEERGVWTEKCAACGACVLHEYGGICPVTRCAKHMLNGPCSGSREDRCEVNPERQCAWQLIYKRLKDIGQLDRLKKIKPPKNWNRSQSGGYRTIIREDHRV
;
A
#
# COMPACT_ATOMS: atom_id res chain seq x y z
N MET A 1 2.24 -5.73 5.29
CA MET A 1 1.05 -5.63 4.43
C MET A 1 1.04 -4.29 3.68
N ILE A 2 0.35 -4.21 2.56
CA ILE A 2 0.07 -2.92 1.89
C ILE A 2 -1.09 -2.26 2.60
N VAL A 3 -0.95 -1.00 2.97
CA VAL A 3 -2.00 -0.16 3.56
C VAL A 3 -2.48 0.82 2.51
N ALA A 4 -3.81 0.98 2.39
CA ALA A 4 -4.44 1.86 1.43
C ALA A 4 -5.60 2.62 2.09
N GLN A 5 -6.01 3.72 1.48
CA GLN A 5 -7.14 4.54 1.89
C GLN A 5 -8.18 4.60 0.77
N ARG A 6 -9.46 4.65 1.14
CA ARG A 6 -10.56 4.78 0.18
C ARG A 6 -10.66 6.21 -0.32
N LYS A 7 -10.87 6.36 -1.63
CA LYS A 7 -11.28 7.64 -2.20
C LYS A 7 -12.71 7.98 -1.76
N ASN A 8 -13.06 9.25 -1.73
CA ASN A 8 -14.42 9.65 -1.39
C ASN A 8 -15.41 9.36 -2.53
N ILE A 9 -16.69 9.19 -2.21
CA ILE A 9 -17.73 8.82 -3.18
C ILE A 9 -17.93 9.85 -4.29
N PRO A 10 -17.91 11.19 -4.03
CA PRO A 10 -17.99 12.18 -5.09
C PRO A 10 -16.90 12.02 -6.15
N ASP A 11 -15.65 11.80 -5.75
CA ASP A 11 -14.52 11.61 -6.67
C ASP A 11 -14.67 10.30 -7.45
N LEU A 12 -15.04 9.21 -6.77
CA LEU A 12 -15.30 7.93 -7.44
C LEU A 12 -16.41 8.06 -8.48
N LEU A 13 -17.53 8.71 -8.14
CA LEU A 13 -18.61 8.90 -9.08
C LEU A 13 -18.18 9.77 -10.27
N ALA A 14 -17.39 10.82 -10.04
CA ALA A 14 -16.87 11.67 -11.12
C ALA A 14 -16.01 10.88 -12.12
N ILE A 15 -15.22 9.92 -11.64
CA ILE A 15 -14.37 9.06 -12.45
C ILE A 15 -15.20 8.08 -13.29
N VAL A 16 -16.27 7.49 -12.72
CA VAL A 16 -16.99 6.38 -13.38
C VAL A 16 -18.30 6.79 -14.06
N LYS A 17 -18.76 8.04 -13.93
CA LYS A 17 -20.09 8.52 -14.40
C LYS A 17 -20.38 8.33 -15.88
N SER A 18 -19.36 8.19 -16.73
CA SER A 18 -19.51 7.96 -18.18
C SER A 18 -19.88 6.52 -18.54
N HIS A 19 -19.80 5.61 -17.58
CA HIS A 19 -20.08 4.18 -17.81
C HIS A 19 -21.51 3.83 -17.35
N LYS A 20 -22.16 2.97 -18.12
CA LYS A 20 -23.51 2.45 -17.78
C LYS A 20 -23.42 1.23 -16.84
N LYS A 21 -22.37 0.40 -17.00
CA LYS A 21 -22.15 -0.81 -16.22
C LYS A 21 -20.74 -0.76 -15.62
N LEU A 22 -20.66 -0.92 -14.31
CA LEU A 22 -19.43 -0.84 -13.52
C LEU A 22 -19.28 -2.08 -12.66
N LEU A 23 -18.11 -2.72 -12.72
CA LEU A 23 -17.71 -3.71 -11.74
C LEU A 23 -16.93 -3.03 -10.62
N VAL A 24 -17.37 -3.14 -9.37
CA VAL A 24 -16.56 -2.84 -8.19
C VAL A 24 -15.86 -4.11 -7.75
N LEU A 25 -14.54 -4.17 -7.96
CA LEU A 25 -13.73 -5.36 -7.71
C LEU A 25 -12.88 -5.20 -6.45
N GLY A 26 -13.15 -6.01 -5.45
CA GLY A 26 -12.42 -6.07 -4.18
C GLY A 26 -11.23 -7.02 -4.22
N CYS A 27 -10.36 -6.90 -3.21
CA CYS A 27 -9.20 -7.75 -2.99
C CYS A 27 -9.18 -8.27 -1.55
N GLY A 28 -9.16 -9.60 -1.38
CA GLY A 28 -9.34 -10.30 -0.11
C GLY A 28 -8.11 -10.33 0.81
N THR A 29 -6.97 -9.74 0.42
CA THR A 29 -5.72 -9.80 1.19
C THR A 29 -5.39 -8.48 1.90
N CYS A 30 -4.30 -7.83 1.56
CA CYS A 30 -3.78 -6.65 2.29
C CYS A 30 -4.82 -5.56 2.56
N VAL A 31 -5.60 -5.20 1.53
CA VAL A 31 -6.57 -4.11 1.62
C VAL A 31 -7.85 -4.49 2.39
N THR A 32 -8.13 -5.78 2.54
CA THR A 32 -9.16 -6.27 3.47
C THR A 32 -8.74 -6.05 4.91
N VAL A 33 -7.49 -6.40 5.24
CA VAL A 33 -6.95 -6.23 6.60
C VAL A 33 -6.88 -4.76 7.00
N CYS A 34 -6.61 -3.83 6.07
CA CYS A 34 -6.65 -2.40 6.37
C CYS A 34 -8.04 -1.76 6.18
N LEU A 35 -9.10 -2.57 6.04
CA LEU A 35 -10.49 -2.12 5.96
C LEU A 35 -10.75 -1.13 4.81
N ALA A 36 -10.06 -1.31 3.69
CA ALA A 36 -10.14 -0.41 2.54
C ALA A 36 -10.84 -1.03 1.32
N GLY A 37 -10.64 -2.35 1.02
CA GLY A 37 -11.08 -2.93 -0.24
C GLY A 37 -11.53 -4.39 -0.19
N GLY A 38 -11.94 -4.91 0.98
CA GLY A 38 -12.52 -6.24 1.15
C GLY A 38 -13.99 -6.32 0.74
N VAL A 39 -14.61 -7.46 0.96
CA VAL A 39 -16.03 -7.72 0.65
C VAL A 39 -16.96 -6.66 1.24
N ARG A 40 -16.75 -6.31 2.50
CA ARG A 40 -17.54 -5.29 3.20
C ARG A 40 -17.42 -3.91 2.54
N GLU A 41 -16.20 -3.51 2.22
CA GLU A 41 -15.92 -2.21 1.61
C GLU A 41 -16.44 -2.15 0.17
N VAL A 42 -16.38 -3.24 -0.58
CA VAL A 42 -17.02 -3.38 -1.90
C VAL A 42 -18.50 -3.07 -1.81
N SER A 43 -19.22 -3.73 -0.89
CA SER A 43 -20.67 -3.53 -0.72
C SER A 43 -21.01 -2.10 -0.31
N ILE A 44 -20.26 -1.50 0.61
CA ILE A 44 -20.46 -0.11 1.03
C ILE A 44 -20.26 0.85 -0.14
N ILE A 45 -19.16 0.71 -0.89
CA ILE A 45 -18.84 1.61 -2.02
C ILE A 45 -19.84 1.44 -3.16
N ALA A 46 -20.20 0.20 -3.51
CA ALA A 46 -21.17 -0.07 -4.56
C ALA A 46 -22.55 0.51 -4.22
N SER A 47 -23.04 0.31 -3.00
CA SER A 47 -24.30 0.87 -2.54
C SER A 47 -24.29 2.40 -2.54
N SER A 48 -23.17 3.01 -2.07
CA SER A 48 -23.00 4.45 -2.06
C SER A 48 -22.95 5.03 -3.48
N LEU A 49 -22.29 4.36 -4.42
CA LEU A 49 -22.25 4.78 -5.83
C LEU A 49 -23.64 4.68 -6.50
N ARG A 50 -24.40 3.60 -6.25
CA ARG A 50 -25.77 3.47 -6.75
C ARG A 50 -26.66 4.62 -6.25
N MET A 51 -26.60 4.94 -4.95
CA MET A 51 -27.36 6.04 -4.36
C MET A 51 -26.95 7.39 -4.94
N ALA A 52 -25.64 7.67 -5.00
CA ALA A 52 -25.13 8.93 -5.54
C ALA A 52 -25.44 9.11 -7.01
N ALA A 53 -25.37 8.05 -7.83
CA ALA A 53 -25.74 8.06 -9.24
C ALA A 53 -27.24 8.34 -9.41
N LYS A 54 -28.10 7.66 -8.63
CA LYS A 54 -29.56 7.87 -8.66
C LYS A 54 -29.92 9.32 -8.33
N LEU A 55 -29.32 9.91 -7.31
CA LEU A 55 -29.54 11.30 -6.90
C LEU A 55 -29.18 12.30 -7.99
N LYS A 56 -28.19 11.97 -8.85
CA LYS A 56 -27.74 12.80 -9.96
C LYS A 56 -28.34 12.43 -11.32
N GLY A 57 -29.29 11.49 -11.36
CA GLY A 57 -29.92 11.04 -12.62
C GLY A 57 -28.96 10.31 -13.55
N ILE A 58 -27.87 9.73 -13.04
CA ILE A 58 -26.86 9.00 -13.81
C ILE A 58 -27.28 7.53 -13.90
N PRO A 59 -27.46 6.95 -15.11
CA PRO A 59 -27.85 5.55 -15.27
C PRO A 59 -26.61 4.64 -15.07
N LEU A 60 -26.28 4.30 -13.82
CA LEU A 60 -25.14 3.48 -13.44
C LEU A 60 -25.61 2.18 -12.78
N GLU A 61 -25.41 1.06 -13.45
CA GLU A 61 -25.52 -0.27 -12.87
C GLU A 61 -24.18 -0.67 -12.25
N VAL A 62 -24.20 -1.16 -11.02
CA VAL A 62 -22.98 -1.53 -10.29
C VAL A 62 -23.06 -3.00 -9.88
N GLU A 63 -22.13 -3.79 -10.37
CA GLU A 63 -21.86 -5.16 -9.97
C GLU A 63 -20.76 -5.24 -8.93
N GLU A 64 -20.84 -6.20 -8.01
CA GLU A 64 -19.92 -6.40 -6.91
C GLU A 64 -19.23 -7.76 -7.04
N LEU A 65 -17.90 -7.78 -6.91
CA LEU A 65 -17.12 -9.01 -6.83
C LEU A 65 -15.91 -8.77 -5.95
N THR A 66 -15.49 -9.76 -5.20
CA THR A 66 -14.20 -9.75 -4.49
C THR A 66 -13.47 -11.04 -4.80
N ILE A 67 -12.23 -10.92 -5.28
CA ILE A 67 -11.32 -12.05 -5.48
C ILE A 67 -10.26 -12.06 -4.38
N GLU A 68 -9.59 -13.18 -4.21
CA GLU A 68 -8.58 -13.31 -3.14
C GLU A 68 -7.45 -12.30 -3.32
N ARG A 69 -6.93 -12.14 -4.55
CA ARG A 69 -5.76 -11.30 -4.82
C ARG A 69 -5.76 -10.73 -6.23
N GLN A 70 -5.75 -9.41 -6.36
CA GLN A 70 -5.73 -8.76 -7.68
C GLN A 70 -4.32 -8.65 -8.31
N CYS A 71 -3.26 -8.79 -7.54
CA CYS A 71 -1.88 -8.74 -8.01
C CYS A 71 -1.31 -10.12 -8.41
N ASP A 72 -2.20 -11.06 -8.72
CA ASP A 72 -1.86 -12.43 -9.12
C ASP A 72 -2.81 -12.88 -10.21
N ASN A 73 -2.25 -13.29 -11.36
CA ASN A 73 -3.00 -13.63 -12.56
C ASN A 73 -3.94 -14.82 -12.37
N VAL A 74 -3.59 -15.78 -11.51
CA VAL A 74 -4.45 -16.95 -11.22
C VAL A 74 -5.77 -16.52 -10.60
N PHE A 75 -5.74 -15.57 -9.67
CA PHE A 75 -6.96 -15.05 -9.05
C PHE A 75 -7.71 -14.07 -9.97
N LEU A 76 -7.01 -13.34 -10.84
CA LEU A 76 -7.65 -12.43 -11.79
C LEU A 76 -8.54 -13.18 -12.79
N GLU A 77 -8.21 -14.44 -13.15
CA GLU A 77 -9.07 -15.28 -14.00
C GLU A 77 -10.48 -15.46 -13.43
N GLN A 78 -10.61 -15.51 -12.11
CA GLN A 78 -11.90 -15.66 -11.45
C GLN A 78 -12.86 -14.48 -11.70
N ALA A 79 -12.31 -13.32 -12.06
CA ALA A 79 -13.07 -12.11 -12.38
C ALA A 79 -13.35 -11.95 -13.89
N ALA A 80 -12.81 -12.81 -14.77
CA ALA A 80 -12.82 -12.63 -16.21
C ALA A 80 -14.24 -12.38 -16.76
N ASP A 81 -15.21 -13.20 -16.38
CA ASP A 81 -16.59 -13.08 -16.89
C ASP A 81 -17.28 -11.81 -16.36
N ALA A 82 -17.03 -11.44 -15.10
CA ALA A 82 -17.54 -10.19 -14.53
C ALA A 82 -16.94 -8.97 -15.24
N ILE A 83 -15.64 -8.98 -15.53
CA ILE A 83 -14.95 -7.92 -16.26
C ILE A 83 -15.50 -7.79 -17.68
N LYS A 84 -15.71 -8.92 -18.39
CA LYS A 84 -16.24 -8.92 -19.77
C LYS A 84 -17.61 -8.27 -19.89
N ARG A 85 -18.55 -8.57 -18.97
CA ARG A 85 -19.94 -8.07 -19.04
C ARG A 85 -20.11 -6.63 -18.53
N ASN A 86 -19.10 -6.05 -17.91
CA ASN A 86 -19.10 -4.67 -17.45
C ASN A 86 -18.31 -3.74 -18.39
N GLY A 87 -18.70 -2.46 -18.42
CA GLY A 87 -18.07 -1.43 -19.26
C GLY A 87 -16.78 -0.87 -18.69
N ALA A 88 -16.59 -1.02 -17.38
CA ALA A 88 -15.39 -0.56 -16.64
C ALA A 88 -15.24 -1.31 -15.33
N VAL A 89 -14.04 -1.26 -14.74
CA VAL A 89 -13.72 -1.82 -13.43
C VAL A 89 -13.25 -0.72 -12.49
N LEU A 90 -13.89 -0.60 -11.34
CA LEU A 90 -13.40 0.17 -10.20
C LEU A 90 -12.71 -0.80 -9.24
N SER A 91 -11.39 -0.80 -9.27
CA SER A 91 -10.59 -1.68 -8.42
C SER A 91 -10.45 -1.11 -7.00
N LEU A 92 -10.78 -1.89 -6.00
CA LEU A 92 -10.47 -1.66 -4.59
C LEU A 92 -9.23 -2.47 -4.15
N GLY A 93 -8.35 -2.78 -5.09
CA GLY A 93 -7.00 -3.29 -4.85
C GLY A 93 -5.99 -2.15 -4.61
N CYS A 94 -4.79 -2.52 -4.18
CA CYS A 94 -3.65 -1.59 -4.16
C CYS A 94 -3.16 -1.32 -5.59
N GLY A 95 -2.26 -0.33 -5.77
CA GLY A 95 -1.74 0.04 -7.08
C GLY A 95 -1.14 -1.11 -7.90
N ALA A 96 -0.57 -2.14 -7.26
CA ALA A 96 -0.10 -3.33 -7.96
C ALA A 96 -1.26 -4.12 -8.57
N GLY A 97 -2.36 -4.29 -7.83
CA GLY A 97 -3.56 -4.97 -8.36
C GLY A 97 -4.24 -4.19 -9.48
N VAL A 98 -4.32 -2.86 -9.37
CA VAL A 98 -4.89 -2.00 -10.42
C VAL A 98 -4.09 -2.15 -11.73
N GLN A 99 -2.76 -2.12 -11.65
CA GLN A 99 -1.90 -2.28 -12.83
C GLN A 99 -1.99 -3.68 -13.43
N ALA A 100 -1.97 -4.72 -12.60
CA ALA A 100 -2.13 -6.10 -13.09
C ALA A 100 -3.45 -6.31 -13.84
N LEU A 101 -4.55 -5.70 -13.35
CA LEU A 101 -5.83 -5.69 -14.06
C LEU A 101 -5.74 -4.97 -15.40
N ALA A 102 -5.17 -3.77 -15.44
CA ALA A 102 -5.06 -2.98 -16.65
C ALA A 102 -4.16 -3.62 -17.71
N GLU A 103 -3.08 -4.27 -17.29
CA GLU A 103 -2.17 -5.00 -18.17
C GLU A 103 -2.81 -6.25 -18.76
N ARG A 104 -3.64 -6.96 -17.97
CA ARG A 104 -4.29 -8.18 -18.41
C ARG A 104 -5.53 -7.93 -19.28
N TYR A 105 -6.32 -6.92 -18.96
CA TYR A 105 -7.59 -6.59 -19.64
C TYR A 105 -7.47 -5.24 -20.35
N THR A 106 -6.65 -5.22 -21.40
CA THR A 106 -6.26 -3.99 -22.11
C THR A 106 -7.41 -3.29 -22.83
N ASP A 107 -8.52 -3.98 -23.06
CA ASP A 107 -9.76 -3.47 -23.67
C ASP A 107 -10.73 -2.86 -22.63
N LYS A 108 -10.41 -2.90 -21.33
CA LYS A 108 -11.27 -2.43 -20.24
C LYS A 108 -10.69 -1.23 -19.52
N PRO A 109 -11.44 -0.15 -19.34
CA PRO A 109 -11.07 0.92 -18.42
C PRO A 109 -11.00 0.39 -16.98
N VAL A 110 -9.85 0.59 -16.34
CA VAL A 110 -9.61 0.23 -14.94
C VAL A 110 -9.30 1.48 -14.14
N TYR A 111 -10.05 1.69 -13.07
CA TYR A 111 -9.93 2.86 -12.20
C TYR A 111 -9.52 2.46 -10.79
N ALA A 112 -8.62 3.24 -10.19
CA ALA A 112 -8.20 3.05 -8.80
C ALA A 112 -9.23 3.65 -7.84
N GLY A 113 -9.87 2.81 -7.04
CA GLY A 113 -10.80 3.21 -5.97
C GLY A 113 -10.11 3.52 -4.65
N LEU A 114 -8.84 3.14 -4.52
CA LEU A 114 -8.01 3.35 -3.34
C LEU A 114 -6.75 4.15 -3.69
N ASP A 115 -6.21 4.84 -2.69
CA ASP A 115 -4.86 5.38 -2.67
C ASP A 115 -3.96 4.44 -1.88
N THR A 116 -2.95 3.86 -2.52
CA THR A 116 -1.95 3.04 -1.84
C THR A 116 -1.05 3.93 -1.03
N ALA A 117 -1.05 3.76 0.30
CA ALA A 117 -0.34 4.66 1.21
C ALA A 117 1.09 4.18 1.51
N PHE A 118 1.25 2.96 2.07
CA PHE A 118 2.56 2.48 2.52
C PHE A 118 2.59 0.96 2.76
N ILE A 119 3.77 0.44 3.06
CA ILE A 119 3.99 -0.90 3.59
C ILE A 119 4.14 -0.82 5.10
N GLY A 120 3.21 -1.45 5.84
CA GLY A 120 3.16 -1.33 7.28
C GLY A 120 2.61 -2.53 8.01
N ILE A 121 2.31 -2.31 9.27
CA ILE A 121 1.67 -3.27 10.18
C ILE A 121 0.40 -2.68 10.77
N LEU A 122 -0.47 -3.56 11.24
CA LEU A 122 -1.57 -3.24 12.13
C LEU A 122 -0.99 -3.23 13.56
N GLU A 123 -0.94 -2.08 14.23
CA GLU A 123 -0.49 -1.98 15.62
C GLU A 123 -1.63 -2.30 16.59
N GLU A 124 -2.78 -1.72 16.34
CA GLU A 124 -4.03 -2.02 17.03
C GLU A 124 -5.21 -1.80 16.09
N ARG A 125 -6.38 -2.26 16.46
CA ARG A 125 -7.57 -2.16 15.60
C ARG A 125 -7.85 -0.71 15.19
N GLY A 126 -7.76 -0.43 13.89
CA GLY A 126 -7.95 0.91 13.33
C GLY A 126 -6.67 1.74 13.20
N VAL A 127 -5.51 1.23 13.65
CA VAL A 127 -4.23 1.95 13.59
C VAL A 127 -3.20 1.16 12.77
N TRP A 128 -2.80 1.72 11.65
CA TRP A 128 -1.76 1.16 10.78
C TRP A 128 -0.57 2.11 10.72
N THR A 129 0.61 1.55 10.89
CA THR A 129 1.87 2.32 10.90
C THR A 129 2.83 1.82 9.85
N GLU A 130 3.43 2.75 9.12
CA GLU A 130 4.46 2.47 8.14
C GLU A 130 5.73 1.89 8.80
N LYS A 131 6.26 0.82 8.23
CA LYS A 131 7.48 0.15 8.72
C LYS A 131 8.53 -0.08 7.64
N CYS A 132 8.18 0.00 6.35
CA CYS A 132 9.09 -0.35 5.27
C CYS A 132 8.88 0.50 4.02
N ALA A 133 9.96 1.07 3.51
CA ALA A 133 9.98 1.84 2.25
C ALA A 133 10.33 0.98 1.01
N ALA A 134 10.39 -0.35 1.12
CA ALA A 134 10.78 -1.26 0.04
C ALA A 134 12.08 -0.87 -0.71
N CYS A 135 13.06 -0.35 0.01
CA CYS A 135 14.28 0.25 -0.54
C CYS A 135 15.29 -0.74 -1.13
N GLY A 136 14.98 -2.06 -1.13
CA GLY A 136 15.75 -3.09 -1.85
C GLY A 136 17.05 -3.58 -1.21
N ALA A 137 17.60 -2.88 -0.20
CA ALA A 137 18.78 -3.30 0.53
C ALA A 137 18.53 -3.14 2.05
N CYS A 138 18.10 -4.23 2.69
CA CYS A 138 17.67 -4.19 4.08
C CYS A 138 18.85 -4.10 5.04
N VAL A 139 18.79 -3.16 5.97
CA VAL A 139 19.82 -2.87 6.98
C VAL A 139 19.30 -3.09 8.42
N LEU A 140 18.14 -3.70 8.60
CA LEU A 140 17.50 -3.88 9.90
C LEU A 140 18.37 -4.59 10.92
N HIS A 141 19.17 -5.57 10.48
CA HIS A 141 20.11 -6.30 11.33
C HIS A 141 21.17 -5.41 11.98
N GLU A 142 21.48 -4.27 11.38
CA GLU A 142 22.46 -3.32 11.92
C GLU A 142 21.91 -2.42 13.02
N TYR A 143 20.58 -2.25 13.06
CA TYR A 143 19.88 -1.28 13.92
C TYR A 143 18.88 -1.95 14.87
N GLY A 144 19.13 -3.20 15.26
CA GLY A 144 18.28 -3.92 16.21
C GLY A 144 16.85 -4.16 15.72
N GLY A 145 16.63 -4.25 14.39
CA GLY A 145 15.31 -4.45 13.80
C GLY A 145 14.50 -3.18 13.56
N ILE A 146 15.05 -2.00 13.83
CA ILE A 146 14.38 -0.71 13.63
C ILE A 146 14.91 -0.03 12.37
N CYS A 147 14.05 0.29 11.42
CA CYS A 147 14.45 0.86 10.13
C CYS A 147 14.76 2.36 10.23
N PRO A 148 16.01 2.81 10.07
CA PRO A 148 16.31 4.23 10.05
C PRO A 148 15.80 4.91 8.77
N VAL A 149 15.69 4.18 7.65
CA VAL A 149 15.23 4.75 6.36
C VAL A 149 13.75 5.14 6.43
N THR A 150 12.90 4.28 7.00
CA THR A 150 11.46 4.56 7.07
C THR A 150 11.08 5.42 8.27
N ARG A 151 11.73 5.21 9.42
CA ARG A 151 11.28 5.81 10.68
C ARG A 151 11.98 7.14 11.02
N CYS A 152 13.13 7.42 10.43
CA CYS A 152 13.81 8.71 10.59
C CYS A 152 13.36 9.67 9.48
N ALA A 153 12.77 10.80 9.82
CA ALA A 153 12.33 11.80 8.85
C ALA A 153 13.48 12.36 7.98
N LYS A 154 14.72 12.25 8.46
CA LYS A 154 15.94 12.62 7.71
C LYS A 154 16.61 11.45 7.02
N HIS A 155 16.08 10.24 7.11
CA HIS A 155 16.63 9.01 6.54
C HIS A 155 18.09 8.74 6.91
N MET A 156 18.54 9.19 8.08
CA MET A 156 19.92 9.10 8.50
C MET A 156 20.34 7.65 8.78
N LEU A 157 21.51 7.24 8.26
CA LEU A 157 22.12 5.94 8.55
C LEU A 157 23.16 6.02 9.68
N ASN A 158 23.65 7.20 10.01
CA ASN A 158 24.63 7.45 11.05
C ASN A 158 24.09 8.54 11.99
N GLY A 159 23.01 8.28 12.70
CA GLY A 159 22.44 9.18 13.66
C GLY A 159 22.94 8.92 15.09
N PRO A 160 22.45 9.64 16.08
CA PRO A 160 21.34 10.59 16.00
C PRO A 160 21.71 11.95 15.38
N CYS A 161 20.69 12.74 15.00
CA CYS A 161 20.89 14.09 14.47
C CYS A 161 21.05 15.17 15.55
N SER A 162 21.12 14.79 16.81
CA SER A 162 21.15 15.67 18.00
C SER A 162 19.91 16.60 18.18
N GLY A 163 18.96 16.62 17.26
CA GLY A 163 17.77 17.47 17.35
C GLY A 163 16.59 16.83 18.10
N SER A 164 16.69 15.58 18.55
CA SER A 164 15.62 14.94 19.32
C SER A 164 15.55 15.54 20.73
N ARG A 165 14.32 15.78 21.21
CA ARG A 165 14.04 16.24 22.58
C ARG A 165 13.02 15.30 23.21
N GLU A 166 13.26 14.87 24.44
CA GLU A 166 12.35 13.98 25.18
C GLU A 166 11.88 12.78 24.35
N ASP A 167 12.81 12.11 23.66
CA ASP A 167 12.56 10.99 22.75
C ASP A 167 11.70 11.33 21.52
N ARG A 168 11.40 12.60 21.28
CA ARG A 168 10.62 13.05 20.12
C ARG A 168 11.50 13.53 18.97
N CYS A 169 10.99 13.36 17.75
CA CYS A 169 11.69 13.79 16.54
C CYS A 169 11.57 15.32 16.36
N GLU A 170 12.66 16.01 16.05
CA GLU A 170 12.64 17.47 15.80
C GLU A 170 11.81 17.87 14.56
N VAL A 171 11.70 16.97 13.56
CA VAL A 171 10.93 17.22 12.33
C VAL A 171 9.43 17.04 12.58
N ASN A 172 9.07 16.07 13.42
CA ASN A 172 7.70 15.83 13.82
C ASN A 172 7.63 15.45 15.31
N PRO A 173 7.38 16.41 16.20
CA PRO A 173 7.35 16.18 17.65
C PRO A 173 6.26 15.20 18.13
N GLU A 174 5.26 14.91 17.32
CA GLU A 174 4.26 13.89 17.64
C GLU A 174 4.81 12.48 17.52
N ARG A 175 5.92 12.30 16.80
CA ARG A 175 6.55 11.02 16.55
C ARG A 175 7.75 10.78 17.44
N GLN A 176 7.89 9.54 17.88
CA GLN A 176 9.07 9.09 18.59
C GLN A 176 10.31 9.11 17.68
N CYS A 177 11.45 9.57 18.19
CA CYS A 177 12.69 9.60 17.44
C CYS A 177 13.19 8.19 17.12
N ALA A 178 13.36 7.88 15.83
CA ALA A 178 13.86 6.58 15.36
C ALA A 178 15.23 6.23 15.96
N TRP A 179 16.12 7.21 16.12
CA TRP A 179 17.46 6.99 16.63
C TRP A 179 17.51 6.78 18.14
N GLN A 180 16.61 7.41 18.90
CA GLN A 180 16.45 7.09 20.32
C GLN A 180 15.96 5.66 20.51
N LEU A 181 15.00 5.21 19.67
CA LEU A 181 14.54 3.83 19.66
C LEU A 181 15.66 2.83 19.30
N ILE A 182 16.46 3.13 18.27
CA ILE A 182 17.59 2.31 17.84
C ILE A 182 18.63 2.20 18.97
N TYR A 183 19.00 3.32 19.57
CA TYR A 183 19.94 3.34 20.67
C TYR A 183 19.46 2.49 21.86
N LYS A 184 18.23 2.74 22.32
CA LYS A 184 17.62 1.98 23.40
C LYS A 184 17.58 0.49 23.07
N ARG A 185 17.10 0.12 21.88
CA ARG A 185 17.02 -1.27 21.47
C ARG A 185 18.39 -1.95 21.43
N LEU A 186 19.41 -1.31 20.86
CA LEU A 186 20.76 -1.86 20.80
C LEU A 186 21.40 -1.97 22.17
N LYS A 187 21.11 -1.04 23.08
CA LYS A 187 21.52 -1.11 24.49
C LYS A 187 20.89 -2.33 25.17
N ASP A 188 19.58 -2.50 25.04
CA ASP A 188 18.83 -3.59 25.69
C ASP A 188 19.30 -4.98 25.24
N ILE A 189 19.77 -5.11 24.00
CA ILE A 189 20.30 -6.37 23.44
C ILE A 189 21.83 -6.48 23.50
N GLY A 190 22.52 -5.56 24.17
CA GLY A 190 23.98 -5.60 24.33
C GLY A 190 24.78 -5.37 23.04
N GLN A 191 24.25 -4.63 22.06
CA GLN A 191 24.87 -4.43 20.72
C GLN A 191 25.16 -2.96 20.39
N LEU A 192 25.39 -2.11 21.38
CA LEU A 192 25.70 -0.69 21.14
C LEU A 192 26.94 -0.46 20.28
N ASP A 193 27.92 -1.38 20.29
CA ASP A 193 29.14 -1.28 19.50
C ASP A 193 28.86 -1.20 17.99
N ARG A 194 27.70 -1.63 17.52
CA ARG A 194 27.28 -1.48 16.12
C ARG A 194 27.21 -0.01 15.69
N LEU A 195 26.90 0.91 16.62
CA LEU A 195 26.80 2.35 16.35
C LEU A 195 28.19 3.02 16.16
N LYS A 196 29.26 2.38 16.60
CA LYS A 196 30.63 2.89 16.39
C LYS A 196 31.08 2.77 14.94
N LYS A 197 30.47 1.86 14.18
CA LYS A 197 30.81 1.63 12.77
C LYS A 197 30.02 2.57 11.88
N ILE A 198 30.72 3.51 11.24
CA ILE A 198 30.13 4.41 10.25
C ILE A 198 29.66 3.60 9.03
N LYS A 199 28.42 3.81 8.64
CA LYS A 199 27.81 3.19 7.47
C LYS A 199 28.04 4.06 6.24
N PRO A 200 28.41 3.47 5.09
CA PRO A 200 28.48 4.22 3.84
C PRO A 200 27.09 4.67 3.39
N PRO A 201 27.01 5.63 2.45
CA PRO A 201 25.76 5.99 1.81
C PRO A 201 25.06 4.76 1.23
N LYS A 202 23.73 4.72 1.34
CA LYS A 202 22.95 3.62 0.81
C LYS A 202 22.96 3.62 -0.71
N ASN A 203 23.12 2.45 -1.31
CA ASN A 203 22.92 2.29 -2.75
C ASN A 203 21.42 2.33 -3.10
N TRP A 204 20.95 3.48 -3.54
CA TRP A 204 19.56 3.71 -3.92
C TRP A 204 19.18 3.14 -5.29
N ASN A 205 20.15 2.69 -6.10
CA ASN A 205 19.85 2.00 -7.38
C ASN A 205 19.08 0.69 -7.18
N ARG A 206 19.10 0.13 -5.95
CA ARG A 206 18.27 -1.02 -5.57
C ARG A 206 16.83 -0.66 -5.19
N SER A 207 16.52 0.62 -5.09
CA SER A 207 15.18 1.13 -4.85
C SER A 207 14.45 1.39 -6.15
N GLN A 208 13.21 1.87 -6.05
CA GLN A 208 12.42 2.31 -7.22
C GLN A 208 13.05 3.50 -7.97
N SER A 209 14.07 4.17 -7.41
CA SER A 209 14.76 5.29 -8.08
C SER A 209 15.45 4.88 -9.36
N GLY A 210 15.74 3.59 -9.56
CA GLY A 210 16.26 3.01 -10.81
C GLY A 210 15.16 2.52 -11.78
N GLY A 211 13.90 2.85 -11.56
CA GLY A 211 12.77 2.30 -12.29
C GLY A 211 12.15 1.07 -11.60
N TYR A 212 11.24 0.39 -12.29
CA TYR A 212 10.62 -0.81 -11.73
C TYR A 212 11.64 -1.97 -11.67
N ARG A 213 11.47 -2.84 -10.68
CA ARG A 213 12.39 -3.96 -10.41
C ARG A 213 11.67 -5.28 -10.66
N THR A 214 12.40 -6.23 -11.23
CA THR A 214 11.95 -7.61 -11.42
C THR A 214 12.86 -8.54 -10.64
N ILE A 215 12.28 -9.52 -9.95
CA ILE A 215 12.99 -10.62 -9.32
C ILE A 215 12.56 -11.90 -10.01
N ILE A 216 13.50 -12.61 -10.60
CA ILE A 216 13.26 -13.89 -11.25
C ILE A 216 13.84 -15.00 -10.36
N ARG A 217 13.05 -16.04 -10.16
CA ARG A 217 13.45 -17.27 -9.46
C ARG A 217 13.33 -18.41 -10.44
N GLU A 218 14.42 -18.76 -11.09
CA GLU A 218 14.44 -19.74 -12.18
C GLU A 218 13.98 -21.12 -11.73
N ASP A 219 14.26 -21.50 -10.48
CA ASP A 219 13.84 -22.73 -9.83
C ASP A 219 12.31 -22.84 -9.62
N HIS A 220 11.56 -21.75 -9.81
CA HIS A 220 10.11 -21.66 -9.67
C HIS A 220 9.40 -21.27 -10.98
N ARG A 221 10.13 -21.13 -12.08
CA ARG A 221 9.52 -20.88 -13.40
C ARG A 221 9.08 -22.20 -14.00
N VAL A 222 7.78 -22.38 -14.16
CA VAL A 222 7.13 -23.52 -14.82
C VAL A 222 6.71 -23.14 -16.22
#